data_6cfab4d6bed0dd628c3c0bd737d894ac
#
_entry.id   6cfab4d6bed0dd628c3c0bd737d894ac
#
_cell.length_a   1.000
_cell.length_b   1.000
_cell.length_c   1.000
_cell.angle_alpha   90.00
_cell.angle_beta   90.00
_cell.angle_gamma   90.00
#
_symmetry.space_group_name_H-M   'P 1'
#
loop_
_entity.id
_entity.type
_entity.pdbx_description
1 polymer ?
#
loop_
_entity_poly.entity_id
_entity_poly.type
_entity_poly.pdbx_seq_one_letter_code
_entity_poly.pdbx_strand_id
1 'polypeptide(L)'
;MDGAGGELQGLIDGAATVLLLVPSSGPENEACIDLLIGDEPEETNVLSVTVDATPDERLSVWQQHLDDRRPRQATIVDGSTAGASGSQAAGTDAFPEIDLQSLSDDAELVDLVATVARTLGRWEATADSVVLCLHSVTGLLQTFARDDVISTVNTLNENCDRTSALAHHHMDPTAHSEETVELFRPLYDRVLEYDPETGWTVLGADRSSDEPSFRESTAPGWRREVGPRTARDGSDPVLVRPGA
;
A
#
# COMPACT_ATOMS: atom_id res chain seq x y z
N MET A 1 -24.40 -8.55 3.13
CA MET A 1 -23.21 -9.39 3.38
C MET A 1 -22.19 -8.51 4.09
N ASP A 2 -22.43 -8.34 5.40
CA ASP A 2 -21.68 -7.38 6.22
C ASP A 2 -20.73 -8.18 7.12
N GLY A 3 -19.57 -8.62 6.65
CA GLY A 3 -18.79 -9.47 7.54
C GLY A 3 -17.29 -9.49 7.39
N ALA A 4 -16.75 -9.55 6.20
CA ALA A 4 -15.32 -9.80 6.01
C ALA A 4 -14.45 -8.53 6.11
N GLY A 5 -14.91 -7.41 5.55
CA GLY A 5 -14.12 -6.16 5.53
C GLY A 5 -13.88 -5.56 6.92
N GLY A 6 -14.90 -5.58 7.80
CA GLY A 6 -14.75 -5.09 9.17
C GLY A 6 -13.84 -5.97 10.04
N GLU A 7 -13.71 -7.25 9.71
CA GLU A 7 -12.84 -8.18 10.44
C GLU A 7 -11.36 -7.88 10.17
N LEU A 8 -10.96 -7.72 8.91
CA LEU A 8 -9.58 -7.40 8.56
C LEU A 8 -9.14 -6.03 9.09
N GLN A 9 -9.99 -5.02 9.00
CA GLN A 9 -9.70 -3.69 9.55
C GLN A 9 -9.41 -3.75 11.06
N GLY A 10 -10.17 -4.55 11.81
CA GLY A 10 -9.94 -4.75 13.23
C GLY A 10 -8.60 -5.45 13.54
N LEU A 11 -8.13 -6.35 12.67
CA LEU A 11 -6.86 -7.06 12.84
C LEU A 11 -5.63 -6.18 12.58
N ILE A 12 -5.77 -5.14 11.76
CA ILE A 12 -4.67 -4.23 11.39
C ILE A 12 -4.65 -2.93 12.19
N ASP A 13 -5.56 -2.74 13.15
CA ASP A 13 -5.67 -1.48 13.89
C ASP A 13 -4.31 -1.01 14.44
N GLY A 14 -3.99 0.24 14.14
CA GLY A 14 -2.72 0.89 14.49
C GLY A 14 -1.49 0.45 13.71
N ALA A 15 -1.61 -0.41 12.69
CA ALA A 15 -0.51 -0.78 11.82
C ALA A 15 -0.36 0.20 10.65
N ALA A 16 0.88 0.57 10.31
CA ALA A 16 1.21 1.31 9.09
C ALA A 16 1.58 0.34 7.95
N THR A 17 2.11 -0.84 8.28
CA THR A 17 2.56 -1.84 7.30
C THR A 17 2.01 -3.22 7.63
N VAL A 18 1.46 -3.89 6.62
CA VAL A 18 0.80 -5.20 6.76
C VAL A 18 1.33 -6.17 5.70
N LEU A 19 1.70 -7.38 6.12
CA LEU A 19 1.97 -8.50 5.22
C LEU A 19 0.78 -9.45 5.23
N LEU A 20 0.22 -9.72 4.07
CA LEU A 20 -0.81 -10.74 3.86
C LEU A 20 -0.15 -12.01 3.36
N LEU A 21 -0.12 -13.04 4.19
CA LEU A 21 0.29 -14.40 3.83
C LEU A 21 -0.96 -15.17 3.40
N VAL A 22 -1.15 -15.28 2.10
CA VAL A 22 -2.33 -15.93 1.53
C VAL A 22 -1.93 -16.78 0.33
N PRO A 23 -2.32 -18.07 0.30
CA PRO A 23 -2.11 -18.90 -0.88
C PRO A 23 -2.82 -18.32 -2.10
N SER A 24 -2.27 -18.49 -3.30
CA SER A 24 -2.87 -17.99 -4.56
C SER A 24 -4.30 -18.49 -4.81
N SER A 25 -4.72 -19.57 -4.13
CA SER A 25 -6.10 -20.09 -4.17
C SER A 25 -7.02 -19.48 -3.09
N GLY A 26 -6.51 -18.61 -2.25
CA GLY A 26 -7.23 -17.99 -1.13
C GLY A 26 -8.00 -16.73 -1.53
N PRO A 27 -8.63 -16.05 -0.57
CA PRO A 27 -9.42 -14.83 -0.78
C PRO A 27 -8.54 -13.58 -0.88
N GLU A 28 -7.43 -13.67 -1.61
CA GLU A 28 -6.42 -12.63 -1.74
C GLU A 28 -7.02 -11.32 -2.28
N ASN A 29 -7.86 -11.43 -3.31
CA ASN A 29 -8.46 -10.27 -3.96
C ASN A 29 -9.47 -9.56 -3.06
N GLU A 30 -10.29 -10.32 -2.32
CA GLU A 30 -11.26 -9.75 -1.37
C GLU A 30 -10.53 -8.99 -0.25
N ALA A 31 -9.53 -9.63 0.37
CA ALA A 31 -8.72 -9.03 1.40
C ALA A 31 -7.98 -7.76 0.90
N CYS A 32 -7.43 -7.82 -0.30
CA CYS A 32 -6.78 -6.68 -0.92
C CYS A 32 -7.73 -5.49 -1.07
N ILE A 33 -8.92 -5.72 -1.60
CA ILE A 33 -9.91 -4.66 -1.82
C ILE A 33 -10.39 -4.06 -0.50
N ASP A 34 -10.67 -4.89 0.50
CA ASP A 34 -11.10 -4.43 1.82
C ASP A 34 -10.04 -3.51 2.47
N LEU A 35 -8.75 -3.84 2.32
CA LEU A 35 -7.66 -3.01 2.83
C LEU A 35 -7.38 -1.77 1.97
N LEU A 36 -7.57 -1.86 0.64
CA LEU A 36 -7.34 -0.75 -0.29
C LEU A 36 -8.29 0.42 -0.08
N ILE A 37 -9.55 0.12 0.22
CA ILE A 37 -10.61 1.12 0.14
C ILE A 37 -11.09 1.53 1.53
N GLY A 38 -11.00 0.62 2.49
CA GLY A 38 -11.51 0.87 3.84
C GLY A 38 -12.99 1.27 3.85
N ASP A 39 -13.38 2.05 4.84
CA ASP A 39 -14.77 2.49 5.03
C ASP A 39 -15.13 3.75 4.22
N GLU A 40 -14.14 4.56 3.83
CA GLU A 40 -14.32 5.87 3.20
C GLU A 40 -13.55 5.94 1.86
N PRO A 41 -14.01 5.22 0.82
CA PRO A 41 -13.29 5.12 -0.46
C PRO A 41 -13.11 6.49 -1.15
N GLU A 42 -14.11 7.37 -1.08
CA GLU A 42 -14.05 8.68 -1.73
C GLU A 42 -13.01 9.63 -1.10
N GLU A 43 -12.50 9.32 0.09
CA GLU A 43 -11.43 10.06 0.77
C GLU A 43 -10.06 9.41 0.57
N THR A 44 -10.02 8.19 0.02
CA THR A 44 -8.82 7.36 -0.09
C THR A 44 -8.18 7.46 -1.48
N ASN A 45 -6.89 7.75 -1.52
CA ASN A 45 -6.06 7.59 -2.71
C ASN A 45 -5.39 6.21 -2.70
N VAL A 46 -5.50 5.48 -3.80
CA VAL A 46 -5.02 4.10 -3.93
C VAL A 46 -3.83 4.03 -4.89
N LEU A 47 -2.72 3.48 -4.41
CA LEU A 47 -1.55 3.15 -5.21
C LEU A 47 -1.39 1.63 -5.26
N SER A 48 -1.60 1.03 -6.42
CA SER A 48 -1.41 -0.41 -6.62
C SER A 48 -0.16 -0.66 -7.46
N VAL A 49 0.74 -1.48 -6.98
CA VAL A 49 1.89 -1.99 -7.71
C VAL A 49 1.60 -3.42 -8.12
N THR A 50 1.62 -3.70 -9.43
CA THR A 50 1.44 -5.05 -9.98
C THR A 50 2.77 -5.56 -10.51
N VAL A 51 3.13 -6.81 -10.22
CA VAL A 51 4.40 -7.42 -10.66
C VAL A 51 4.14 -8.70 -11.44
N ASP A 52 3.21 -9.49 -10.99
CA ASP A 52 2.83 -10.81 -11.53
C ASP A 52 1.45 -10.84 -12.22
N ALA A 53 0.78 -9.69 -12.26
CA ALA A 53 -0.48 -9.49 -12.95
C ALA A 53 -0.40 -8.24 -13.82
N THR A 54 -1.17 -8.22 -14.90
CA THR A 54 -1.30 -7.03 -15.75
C THR A 54 -2.23 -5.98 -15.12
N PRO A 55 -2.08 -4.69 -15.46
CA PRO A 55 -3.03 -3.67 -15.04
C PRO A 55 -4.49 -3.97 -15.38
N ASP A 56 -4.76 -4.58 -16.55
CA ASP A 56 -6.10 -4.94 -16.98
C ASP A 56 -6.71 -6.05 -16.10
N GLU A 57 -5.91 -7.04 -15.70
CA GLU A 57 -6.34 -8.07 -14.75
C GLU A 57 -6.65 -7.44 -13.39
N ARG A 58 -5.81 -6.52 -12.92
CA ARG A 58 -6.03 -5.81 -11.66
C ARG A 58 -7.30 -4.97 -11.68
N LEU A 59 -7.54 -4.25 -12.76
CA LEU A 59 -8.77 -3.48 -12.97
C LEU A 59 -10.01 -4.37 -12.99
N SER A 60 -9.91 -5.54 -13.62
CA SER A 60 -11.01 -6.52 -13.64
C SER A 60 -11.37 -7.01 -12.23
N VAL A 61 -10.36 -7.24 -11.37
CA VAL A 61 -10.58 -7.57 -9.95
C VAL A 61 -11.28 -6.43 -9.22
N TRP A 62 -10.83 -5.20 -9.41
CA TRP A 62 -11.46 -4.02 -8.80
C TRP A 62 -12.93 -3.87 -9.22
N GLN A 63 -13.23 -4.02 -10.51
CA GLN A 63 -14.60 -3.96 -11.03
C GLN A 63 -15.53 -5.02 -10.44
N GLN A 64 -15.00 -6.19 -10.11
CA GLN A 64 -15.79 -7.29 -9.55
C GLN A 64 -16.08 -7.12 -8.05
N HIS A 65 -15.21 -6.43 -7.31
CA HIS A 65 -15.27 -6.39 -5.85
C HIS A 65 -15.58 -5.00 -5.28
N LEU A 66 -15.43 -3.93 -6.07
CA LEU A 66 -15.69 -2.57 -5.59
C LEU A 66 -17.16 -2.18 -5.61
N ASP A 67 -17.99 -2.91 -6.34
CA ASP A 67 -19.37 -2.52 -6.64
C ASP A 67 -19.42 -1.08 -7.19
N ASP A 68 -20.14 -0.17 -6.49
CA ASP A 68 -20.19 1.25 -6.84
C ASP A 68 -19.21 2.13 -6.04
N ARG A 69 -18.39 1.52 -5.16
CA ARG A 69 -17.39 2.25 -4.36
C ARG A 69 -16.21 2.62 -5.24
N ARG A 70 -15.73 3.85 -5.12
CA ARG A 70 -14.59 4.32 -5.93
C ARG A 70 -13.61 5.09 -5.06
N PRO A 71 -12.31 4.82 -5.20
CA PRO A 71 -11.30 5.64 -4.55
C PRO A 71 -11.32 7.05 -5.14
N ARG A 72 -10.89 8.03 -4.35
CA ARG A 72 -10.77 9.43 -4.78
C ARG A 72 -9.82 9.57 -5.96
N GLN A 73 -8.68 8.89 -5.91
CA GLN A 73 -7.73 8.75 -7.00
C GLN A 73 -7.14 7.35 -6.98
N ALA A 74 -6.78 6.84 -8.14
CA ALA A 74 -6.09 5.57 -8.25
C ALA A 74 -4.92 5.67 -9.22
N THR A 75 -3.78 5.11 -8.83
CA THR A 75 -2.61 4.90 -9.70
C THR A 75 -2.26 3.43 -9.69
N ILE A 76 -2.05 2.85 -10.86
CA ILE A 76 -1.48 1.51 -11.01
C ILE A 76 -0.07 1.66 -11.56
N VAL A 77 0.91 1.13 -10.86
CA VAL A 77 2.28 1.00 -11.33
C VAL A 77 2.47 -0.41 -11.85
N ASP A 78 2.70 -0.52 -13.16
CA ASP A 78 3.00 -1.78 -13.81
C ASP A 78 4.52 -2.04 -13.72
N GLY A 79 4.90 -2.94 -12.82
CA GLY A 79 6.24 -3.44 -12.62
C GLY A 79 6.46 -4.83 -13.24
N SER A 80 5.54 -5.30 -14.08
CA SER A 80 5.70 -6.60 -14.75
C SER A 80 6.85 -6.54 -15.75
N THR A 81 7.77 -7.51 -15.67
CA THR A 81 8.88 -7.67 -16.61
C THR A 81 8.47 -8.39 -17.91
N ALA A 82 7.21 -8.81 -17.99
CA ALA A 82 6.66 -9.48 -19.17
C ALA A 82 6.24 -8.42 -20.18
N GLY A 83 7.20 -7.95 -20.99
CA GLY A 83 7.06 -7.18 -22.24
C GLY A 83 5.68 -6.56 -22.47
N ALA A 84 5.34 -5.56 -21.68
CA ALA A 84 4.11 -4.82 -21.87
C ALA A 84 4.23 -4.00 -23.15
N SER A 85 3.91 -4.61 -24.29
CA SER A 85 3.55 -3.85 -25.49
C SER A 85 2.42 -2.93 -25.09
N GLY A 86 2.77 -1.67 -24.77
CA GLY A 86 1.93 -0.50 -24.63
C GLY A 86 0.40 -0.67 -24.70
N SER A 87 -0.16 -1.44 -23.80
CA SER A 87 -1.59 -1.39 -23.54
C SER A 87 -1.80 -0.17 -22.66
N GLN A 88 -2.14 0.96 -23.25
CA GLN A 88 -2.84 2.00 -22.51
C GLN A 88 -4.09 1.29 -21.99
N ALA A 89 -4.15 1.05 -20.68
CA ALA A 89 -5.39 0.63 -20.08
C ALA A 89 -6.45 1.62 -20.52
N ALA A 90 -7.32 1.20 -21.42
CA ALA A 90 -8.47 2.00 -21.76
C ALA A 90 -9.26 2.13 -20.47
N GLY A 91 -9.27 3.33 -19.90
CA GLY A 91 -10.08 3.63 -18.73
C GLY A 91 -11.45 3.02 -18.99
N THR A 92 -11.87 2.06 -18.20
CA THR A 92 -13.20 1.49 -18.33
C THR A 92 -14.20 2.56 -17.91
N ASP A 93 -15.42 2.51 -18.44
CA ASP A 93 -16.50 3.43 -18.01
C ASP A 93 -16.68 3.44 -16.48
N ALA A 94 -16.22 2.37 -15.80
CA ALA A 94 -16.24 2.23 -14.36
C ALA A 94 -15.15 3.03 -13.62
N PHE A 95 -13.97 3.25 -14.25
CA PHE A 95 -12.83 3.95 -13.65
C PHE A 95 -12.22 4.93 -14.66
N PRO A 96 -12.86 6.09 -14.90
CA PRO A 96 -12.43 7.01 -15.96
C PRO A 96 -11.10 7.72 -15.67
N GLU A 97 -10.59 7.67 -14.45
CA GLU A 97 -9.44 8.46 -13.98
C GLU A 97 -8.38 7.63 -13.26
N ILE A 98 -7.99 6.48 -13.84
CA ILE A 98 -6.84 5.73 -13.32
C ILE A 98 -5.57 6.20 -14.02
N ASP A 99 -4.59 6.65 -13.23
CA ASP A 99 -3.24 6.94 -13.71
C ASP A 99 -2.45 5.63 -13.84
N LEU A 100 -2.17 5.20 -15.08
CA LEU A 100 -1.36 4.02 -15.34
C LEU A 100 0.08 4.43 -15.60
N GLN A 101 1.00 3.94 -14.78
CA GLN A 101 2.44 4.18 -14.89
C GLN A 101 3.15 2.86 -15.17
N SER A 102 3.56 2.64 -16.42
CA SER A 102 4.37 1.47 -16.77
C SER A 102 5.85 1.78 -16.59
N LEU A 103 6.57 0.85 -15.98
CA LEU A 103 8.02 0.88 -15.96
C LEU A 103 8.57 0.37 -17.29
N SER A 104 9.81 0.76 -17.64
CA SER A 104 10.46 0.23 -18.83
C SER A 104 10.86 -1.25 -18.65
N ASP A 105 11.00 -1.98 -19.76
CA ASP A 105 11.35 -3.40 -19.74
C ASP A 105 12.72 -3.70 -19.07
N ASP A 106 13.58 -2.69 -18.99
CA ASP A 106 14.89 -2.73 -18.35
C ASP A 106 14.90 -2.06 -16.96
N ALA A 107 13.71 -1.75 -16.41
CA ALA A 107 13.61 -1.12 -15.11
C ALA A 107 14.13 -2.03 -13.99
N GLU A 108 14.82 -1.42 -13.06
CA GLU A 108 15.29 -2.08 -11.86
C GLU A 108 14.35 -1.78 -10.66
N LEU A 109 14.53 -2.48 -9.56
CA LEU A 109 13.75 -2.25 -8.33
C LEU A 109 13.84 -0.81 -7.82
N VAL A 110 14.96 -0.12 -8.09
CA VAL A 110 15.13 1.30 -7.74
C VAL A 110 14.15 2.21 -8.50
N ASP A 111 13.82 1.87 -9.75
CA ASP A 111 12.87 2.64 -10.55
C ASP A 111 11.45 2.48 -10.03
N LEU A 112 11.10 1.26 -9.60
CA LEU A 112 9.85 0.98 -8.91
C LEU A 112 9.72 1.82 -7.65
N VAL A 113 10.73 1.78 -6.76
CA VAL A 113 10.76 2.56 -5.52
C VAL A 113 10.64 4.05 -5.81
N ALA A 114 11.38 4.57 -6.80
CA ALA A 114 11.34 5.98 -7.18
C ALA A 114 9.96 6.42 -7.69
N THR A 115 9.28 5.54 -8.43
CA THR A 115 7.94 5.80 -8.95
C THR A 115 6.90 5.83 -7.84
N VAL A 116 6.92 4.86 -6.93
CA VAL A 116 6.08 4.83 -5.74
C VAL A 116 6.32 6.05 -4.87
N ALA A 117 7.57 6.36 -4.52
CA ALA A 117 7.92 7.50 -3.68
C ALA A 117 7.44 8.84 -4.27
N ARG A 118 7.54 9.00 -5.59
CA ARG A 118 7.05 10.19 -6.30
C ARG A 118 5.53 10.32 -6.21
N THR A 119 4.80 9.22 -6.35
CA THR A 119 3.35 9.22 -6.28
C THR A 119 2.87 9.50 -4.86
N LEU A 120 3.41 8.84 -3.86
CA LEU A 120 3.12 9.10 -2.44
C LEU A 120 3.40 10.56 -2.07
N GLY A 121 4.56 11.10 -2.47
CA GLY A 121 4.93 12.49 -2.18
C GLY A 121 4.00 13.53 -2.85
N ARG A 122 3.41 13.21 -4.02
CA ARG A 122 2.38 14.09 -4.63
C ARG A 122 1.09 14.13 -3.81
N TRP A 123 0.74 13.04 -3.16
CA TRP A 123 -0.52 12.91 -2.42
C TRP A 123 -0.42 13.33 -0.95
N GLU A 124 0.79 13.35 -0.37
CA GLU A 124 1.02 13.70 1.04
C GLU A 124 0.32 14.99 1.50
N ALA A 125 0.26 16.00 0.62
CA ALA A 125 -0.36 17.28 0.94
C ALA A 125 -1.84 17.40 0.58
N THR A 126 -2.40 16.43 -0.15
CA THR A 126 -3.71 16.56 -0.80
C THR A 126 -4.70 15.45 -0.48
N ALA A 127 -4.23 14.34 0.05
CA ALA A 127 -5.07 13.21 0.41
C ALA A 127 -5.27 13.12 1.93
N ASP A 128 -6.46 12.73 2.33
CA ASP A 128 -6.80 12.46 3.73
C ASP A 128 -6.36 11.05 4.13
N SER A 129 -6.45 10.11 3.18
CA SER A 129 -6.00 8.72 3.32
C SER A 129 -5.27 8.26 2.07
N VAL A 130 -4.17 7.53 2.25
CA VAL A 130 -3.39 6.91 1.16
C VAL A 130 -3.12 5.46 1.51
N VAL A 131 -3.38 4.57 0.56
CA VAL A 131 -3.09 3.13 0.70
C VAL A 131 -2.22 2.66 -0.45
N LEU A 132 -1.14 1.96 -0.12
CA LEU A 132 -0.27 1.25 -1.06
C LEU A 132 -0.57 -0.25 -1.00
N CYS A 133 -0.83 -0.87 -2.16
CA CYS A 133 -0.83 -2.31 -2.32
C CYS A 133 0.35 -2.75 -3.20
N LEU A 134 1.18 -3.66 -2.71
CA LEU A 134 2.15 -4.39 -3.54
C LEU A 134 1.65 -5.80 -3.82
N HIS A 135 1.31 -6.07 -5.07
CA HIS A 135 0.87 -7.36 -5.54
C HIS A 135 1.85 -7.89 -6.62
N SER A 136 2.86 -8.73 -6.28
CA SER A 136 3.12 -9.28 -4.96
C SER A 136 4.62 -9.34 -4.65
N VAL A 137 4.97 -9.58 -3.39
CA VAL A 137 6.34 -9.91 -2.96
C VAL A 137 6.79 -11.21 -3.63
N THR A 138 5.88 -12.18 -3.79
CA THR A 138 6.16 -13.44 -4.50
C THR A 138 6.59 -13.18 -5.94
N GLY A 139 5.90 -12.30 -6.66
CA GLY A 139 6.28 -11.91 -8.03
C GLY A 139 7.67 -11.28 -8.09
N LEU A 140 8.00 -10.39 -7.14
CA LEU A 140 9.35 -9.82 -7.06
C LEU A 140 10.41 -10.90 -6.83
N LEU A 141 10.18 -11.85 -5.93
CA LEU A 141 11.11 -12.93 -5.62
C LEU A 141 11.31 -13.94 -6.76
N GLN A 142 10.40 -14.00 -7.73
CA GLN A 142 10.57 -14.81 -8.92
C GLN A 142 11.57 -14.20 -9.92
N THR A 143 11.75 -12.88 -9.86
CA THR A 143 12.54 -12.12 -10.84
C THR A 143 13.85 -11.59 -10.27
N PHE A 144 13.86 -11.17 -9.00
CA PHE A 144 14.97 -10.48 -8.37
C PHE A 144 15.59 -11.30 -7.22
N ALA A 145 16.85 -10.99 -6.88
CA ALA A 145 17.51 -11.62 -5.75
C ALA A 145 16.78 -11.26 -4.43
N ARG A 146 16.68 -12.22 -3.52
CA ARG A 146 15.95 -12.08 -2.25
C ARG A 146 16.38 -10.86 -1.44
N ASP A 147 17.69 -10.62 -1.32
CA ASP A 147 18.22 -9.51 -0.53
C ASP A 147 17.85 -8.15 -1.13
N ASP A 148 17.77 -8.04 -2.46
CA ASP A 148 17.31 -6.85 -3.16
C ASP A 148 15.81 -6.62 -2.95
N VAL A 149 15.01 -7.69 -2.94
CA VAL A 149 13.56 -7.60 -2.65
C VAL A 149 13.32 -7.18 -1.20
N ILE A 150 14.07 -7.72 -0.23
CA ILE A 150 14.00 -7.31 1.18
C ILE A 150 14.30 -5.82 1.32
N SER A 151 15.39 -5.35 0.68
CA SER A 151 15.77 -3.93 0.68
C SER A 151 14.70 -3.04 0.06
N THR A 152 14.10 -3.49 -1.05
CA THR A 152 13.04 -2.80 -1.74
C THR A 152 11.78 -2.67 -0.87
N VAL A 153 11.32 -3.78 -0.31
CA VAL A 153 10.15 -3.80 0.59
C VAL A 153 10.36 -2.89 1.78
N ASN A 154 11.54 -2.96 2.43
CA ASN A 154 11.86 -2.05 3.54
C ASN A 154 11.78 -0.58 3.11
N THR A 155 12.32 -0.23 1.94
CA THR A 155 12.31 1.14 1.43
C THR A 155 10.89 1.60 1.07
N LEU A 156 10.04 0.72 0.54
CA LEU A 156 8.63 1.01 0.29
C LEU A 156 7.90 1.30 1.60
N ASN A 157 8.09 0.47 2.63
CA ASN A 157 7.51 0.65 3.96
C ASN A 157 7.96 1.98 4.61
N GLU A 158 9.25 2.31 4.53
CA GLU A 158 9.77 3.60 5.01
C GLU A 158 9.14 4.81 4.30
N ASN A 159 8.88 4.69 2.99
CA ASN A 159 8.19 5.74 2.23
C ASN A 159 6.74 5.90 2.68
N CYS A 160 6.03 4.79 2.93
CA CYS A 160 4.66 4.81 3.43
C CYS A 160 4.60 5.41 4.84
N ASP A 161 5.47 4.99 5.75
CA ASP A 161 5.56 5.56 7.10
C ASP A 161 5.80 7.08 7.06
N ARG A 162 6.75 7.54 6.25
CA ARG A 162 7.05 8.97 6.09
C ARG A 162 5.87 9.79 5.56
N THR A 163 5.05 9.22 4.71
CA THR A 163 3.87 9.87 4.11
C THR A 163 2.56 9.55 4.82
N SER A 164 2.61 8.83 5.94
CA SER A 164 1.44 8.35 6.68
C SER A 164 0.47 7.53 5.82
N ALA A 165 0.99 6.79 4.85
CA ALA A 165 0.22 5.85 4.04
C ALA A 165 0.17 4.48 4.71
N LEU A 166 -0.96 3.77 4.58
CA LEU A 166 -1.03 2.35 4.89
C LEU A 166 -0.39 1.57 3.75
N ALA A 167 0.50 0.65 4.06
CA ALA A 167 1.01 -0.32 3.09
C ALA A 167 0.49 -1.73 3.41
N HIS A 168 -0.06 -2.43 2.41
CA HIS A 168 -0.26 -3.86 2.52
C HIS A 168 0.37 -4.59 1.33
N HIS A 169 1.10 -5.65 1.63
CA HIS A 169 1.83 -6.42 0.64
C HIS A 169 1.36 -7.87 0.66
N HIS A 170 1.30 -8.49 -0.51
CA HIS A 170 0.86 -9.88 -0.67
C HIS A 170 2.04 -10.80 -0.85
N MET A 171 2.00 -11.97 -0.21
CA MET A 171 2.97 -13.04 -0.38
C MET A 171 2.27 -14.40 -0.28
N ASP A 172 2.49 -15.26 -1.29
CA ASP A 172 2.02 -16.64 -1.24
C ASP A 172 3.02 -17.48 -0.42
N PRO A 173 2.67 -17.88 0.82
CA PRO A 173 3.59 -18.64 1.66
C PRO A 173 3.90 -20.02 1.09
N THR A 174 3.02 -20.58 0.23
CA THR A 174 3.21 -21.91 -0.36
C THR A 174 4.24 -21.92 -1.48
N ALA A 175 4.54 -20.75 -2.06
CA ALA A 175 5.53 -20.59 -3.12
C ALA A 175 6.98 -20.47 -2.59
N HIS A 176 7.16 -20.38 -1.27
CA HIS A 176 8.45 -20.10 -0.63
C HIS A 176 8.77 -21.07 0.50
N SER A 177 10.05 -21.12 0.88
CA SER A 177 10.44 -21.81 2.11
C SER A 177 10.02 -20.99 3.35
N GLU A 178 9.75 -21.69 4.46
CA GLU A 178 9.47 -21.05 5.75
C GLU A 178 10.56 -20.05 6.14
N GLU A 179 11.84 -20.39 5.91
CA GLU A 179 12.97 -19.47 6.13
C GLU A 179 12.81 -18.17 5.35
N THR A 180 12.35 -18.24 4.10
CA THR A 180 12.14 -17.03 3.28
C THR A 180 11.00 -16.18 3.84
N VAL A 181 9.88 -16.81 4.22
CA VAL A 181 8.74 -16.08 4.82
C VAL A 181 9.16 -15.39 6.12
N GLU A 182 9.91 -16.09 6.99
CA GLU A 182 10.38 -15.53 8.26
C GLU A 182 11.32 -14.31 8.10
N LEU A 183 12.04 -14.19 6.98
CA LEU A 183 12.88 -13.01 6.71
C LEU A 183 12.06 -11.74 6.40
N PHE A 184 10.84 -11.89 5.88
CA PHE A 184 9.97 -10.75 5.57
C PHE A 184 9.13 -10.30 6.77
N ARG A 185 8.76 -11.20 7.68
CA ARG A 185 7.90 -10.87 8.83
C ARG A 185 8.36 -9.66 9.66
N PRO A 186 9.66 -9.50 9.98
CA PRO A 186 10.12 -8.36 10.76
C PRO A 186 9.99 -6.99 10.07
N LEU A 187 9.71 -6.96 8.76
CA LEU A 187 9.58 -5.74 7.98
C LEU A 187 8.19 -5.09 8.15
N TYR A 188 7.27 -5.73 8.88
CA TYR A 188 5.86 -5.30 8.97
C TYR A 188 5.41 -5.17 10.42
N ASP A 189 4.49 -4.22 10.66
CA ASP A 189 3.85 -4.02 11.96
C ASP A 189 2.87 -5.15 12.27
N ARG A 190 2.22 -5.69 11.23
CA ARG A 190 1.30 -6.83 11.31
C ARG A 190 1.56 -7.82 10.19
N VAL A 191 1.46 -9.08 10.53
CA VAL A 191 1.46 -10.18 9.55
C VAL A 191 0.17 -10.94 9.74
N LEU A 192 -0.65 -10.99 8.70
CA LEU A 192 -1.90 -11.74 8.67
C LEU A 192 -1.70 -12.99 7.82
N GLU A 193 -2.09 -14.13 8.35
CA GLU A 193 -2.09 -15.40 7.62
C GLU A 193 -3.52 -15.89 7.43
N TYR A 194 -3.81 -16.33 6.22
CA TYR A 194 -5.08 -16.95 5.88
C TYR A 194 -4.98 -18.46 5.91
N ASP A 195 -5.84 -19.08 6.69
CA ASP A 195 -6.08 -20.52 6.71
C ASP A 195 -7.52 -20.82 6.27
N PRO A 196 -7.75 -21.76 5.34
CA PRO A 196 -9.10 -22.06 4.84
C PRO A 196 -10.09 -22.56 5.91
N GLU A 197 -9.60 -23.12 7.02
CA GLU A 197 -10.43 -23.68 8.07
C GLU A 197 -10.74 -22.66 9.18
N THR A 198 -9.78 -21.77 9.46
CA THR A 198 -9.85 -20.84 10.60
C THR A 198 -10.01 -19.37 10.20
N GLY A 199 -9.83 -19.04 8.92
CA GLY A 199 -9.87 -17.66 8.41
C GLY A 199 -8.57 -16.91 8.67
N TRP A 200 -8.67 -15.59 8.83
CA TRP A 200 -7.53 -14.71 9.05
C TRP A 200 -7.04 -14.73 10.50
N THR A 201 -5.74 -14.85 10.69
CA THR A 201 -5.08 -14.80 11.99
C THR A 201 -3.89 -13.86 11.97
N VAL A 202 -3.63 -13.18 13.11
CA VAL A 202 -2.44 -12.33 13.26
C VAL A 202 -1.28 -13.19 13.75
N LEU A 203 -0.21 -13.26 12.96
CA LEU A 203 1.00 -13.95 13.38
C LEU A 203 1.84 -13.07 14.32
N GLY A 204 2.30 -13.64 15.43
CA GLY A 204 3.21 -12.97 16.36
C GLY A 204 2.54 -12.00 17.35
N ALA A 205 1.23 -12.08 17.54
CA ALA A 205 0.51 -11.31 18.57
C ALA A 205 0.88 -11.70 20.03
N ASP A 206 1.71 -12.71 20.22
CA ASP A 206 2.23 -13.14 21.54
C ASP A 206 3.45 -12.33 22.04
N ARG A 207 3.58 -11.06 21.65
CA ARG A 207 4.37 -10.14 22.47
C ARG A 207 3.50 -9.74 23.64
N SER A 208 3.65 -10.53 24.74
CA SER A 208 3.11 -10.17 26.05
C SER A 208 3.24 -8.66 26.27
N SER A 209 2.14 -8.03 26.62
CA SER A 209 1.92 -6.62 26.88
C SER A 209 2.71 -6.09 28.09
N ASP A 210 4.02 -6.36 28.19
CA ASP A 210 4.84 -5.98 29.34
C ASP A 210 6.25 -5.46 28.98
N GLU A 211 6.43 -4.88 27.78
CA GLU A 211 7.55 -3.94 27.61
C GLU A 211 7.03 -2.63 27.02
N PRO A 212 7.31 -1.47 27.66
CA PRO A 212 6.99 -0.19 27.06
C PRO A 212 7.87 -0.03 25.82
N SER A 213 7.30 -0.26 24.65
CA SER A 213 7.96 0.09 23.38
C SER A 213 8.19 1.60 23.38
N PHE A 214 9.46 1.98 23.43
CA PHE A 214 9.94 3.34 23.32
C PHE A 214 9.83 3.81 21.86
N ARG A 215 8.61 3.87 21.38
CA ARG A 215 8.18 4.71 20.26
C ARG A 215 6.79 5.21 20.65
N GLU A 216 6.71 6.46 21.06
CA GLU A 216 5.48 7.20 20.92
C GLU A 216 5.18 7.22 19.40
N SER A 217 4.52 6.17 18.92
CA SER A 217 3.83 6.23 17.67
C SER A 217 2.66 7.18 17.89
N THR A 218 2.84 8.44 17.53
CA THR A 218 1.73 9.31 17.22
C THR A 218 1.20 8.89 15.85
N ALA A 219 0.76 7.64 15.71
CA ALA A 219 -0.12 7.26 14.63
C ALA A 219 -1.51 7.78 15.03
N PRO A 220 -2.03 8.81 14.38
CA PRO A 220 -3.43 9.14 14.51
C PRO A 220 -4.18 7.93 13.93
N GLY A 221 -5.22 7.49 14.64
CA GLY A 221 -6.24 6.72 13.96
C GLY A 221 -6.55 7.42 12.64
N TRP A 222 -6.89 6.70 11.59
CA TRP A 222 -7.13 7.10 10.18
C TRP A 222 -7.67 8.53 9.93
N ARG A 223 -8.05 9.28 10.98
CA ARG A 223 -8.48 10.66 10.94
C ARG A 223 -7.35 11.59 11.38
N ARG A 224 -6.74 12.28 10.45
CA ARG A 224 -6.20 13.60 10.77
C ARG A 224 -7.39 14.50 11.12
N GLU A 225 -7.57 14.83 12.39
CA GLU A 225 -8.36 16.01 12.73
C GLU A 225 -7.68 17.19 12.06
N VAL A 226 -8.21 17.64 10.93
CA VAL A 226 -7.81 18.90 10.31
C VAL A 226 -8.39 19.99 11.21
N GLY A 227 -7.58 20.45 12.14
CA GLY A 227 -7.89 21.67 12.90
C GLY A 227 -8.10 22.83 11.94
N PRO A 228 -8.96 23.80 12.25
CA PRO A 228 -9.28 24.89 11.34
C PRO A 228 -7.98 25.63 10.98
N ARG A 229 -7.69 25.72 9.66
CA ARG A 229 -6.59 26.53 9.13
C ARG A 229 -6.87 27.97 9.53
N THR A 230 -6.15 28.49 10.51
CA THR A 230 -6.11 29.93 10.79
C THR A 230 -5.47 30.58 9.57
N ALA A 231 -6.23 31.45 8.90
CA ALA A 231 -5.75 32.29 7.82
C ALA A 231 -4.46 32.99 8.31
N ARG A 232 -3.35 32.74 7.60
CA ARG A 232 -2.14 33.55 7.79
C ARG A 232 -2.46 34.94 7.33
N ASP A 233 -2.50 35.86 8.28
CA ASP A 233 -2.47 37.28 8.06
C ASP A 233 -1.19 37.63 7.29
N GLY A 234 -1.40 38.27 6.13
CA GLY A 234 -0.31 38.67 5.25
C GLY A 234 0.38 39.94 5.78
N SER A 235 1.42 39.75 6.60
CA SER A 235 2.32 40.81 6.97
C SER A 235 3.73 40.43 6.50
N ASP A 236 4.11 40.90 5.31
CA ASP A 236 5.48 40.87 4.81
C ASP A 236 6.42 41.64 5.75
N PRO A 237 7.57 41.07 6.15
CA PRO A 237 8.59 41.84 6.84
C PRO A 237 9.33 42.74 5.86
N VAL A 238 9.18 44.02 6.02
CA VAL A 238 9.97 45.07 5.34
C VAL A 238 11.44 44.91 5.73
N LEU A 239 12.28 44.51 4.74
CA LEU A 239 13.73 44.52 4.86
C LEU A 239 14.25 45.97 4.86
N VAL A 240 14.61 46.51 6.03
CA VAL A 240 15.36 47.75 6.16
C VAL A 240 16.84 47.45 5.94
N ARG A 241 17.42 47.99 4.86
CA ARG A 241 18.87 48.01 4.63
C ARG A 241 19.49 49.09 5.52
N PRO A 242 20.58 48.81 6.25
CA PRO A 242 21.38 49.86 6.85
C PRO A 242 22.21 50.55 5.76
N GLY A 243 22.12 51.87 5.70
CA GLY A 243 22.91 52.72 4.79
C GLY A 243 24.31 52.99 5.35
N ALA A 244 25.20 53.17 4.34
CA ALA A 244 26.51 53.84 4.31
C ALA A 244 27.35 53.95 5.57
#